data_de3c1441a6f1f1133c658d0de31f77de
#
_entry.id   de3c1441a6f1f1133c658d0de31f77de
#
_cell.length_a   1.000
_cell.length_b   1.000
_cell.length_c   1.000
_cell.angle_alpha   90.00
_cell.angle_beta   90.00
_cell.angle_gamma   90.00
#
_symmetry.space_group_name_H-M   'P 1'
#
loop_
_entity.id
_entity.type
_entity.pdbx_description
1 polymer ?
#
loop_
_entity_poly.entity_id
_entity_poly.type
_entity_poly.pdbx_seq_one_letter_code
_entity_poly.pdbx_strand_id
1 'polypeptide(L)'
;MTYDSEFGSHISLYRDRIKQVIEDSLNEHPNSMILRVDLHDPIDTEEIDNPFFQPRVDSAAISRFTSALKAKLEHDKHIKTQRKDWPDTRHSTLRYAWVREYTKNGKRHYHLILCFNQDAYYHVGDYDLNRNTIRTMITTAWYSALGIPIDSSGKLVNYPPNGKYLLNRKRDNFEQTYSDLMNRVDYMTKVRTKIVGDGDRNFGCSR
;
A
#
# COMPACT_ATOMS: atom_id res chain seq x y z
N MET A 1 -19.85 8.39 11.17
CA MET A 1 -20.84 8.76 10.14
C MET A 1 -20.56 7.91 8.91
N THR A 2 -21.59 7.57 8.17
CA THR A 2 -21.51 6.90 6.87
C THR A 2 -22.08 7.83 5.81
N TYR A 3 -21.69 7.64 4.57
CA TYR A 3 -22.28 8.28 3.37
C TYR A 3 -22.49 7.19 2.31
N ASP A 4 -23.34 7.46 1.34
CA ASP A 4 -23.63 6.52 0.26
C ASP A 4 -22.97 6.93 -1.05
N SER A 5 -22.53 5.95 -1.82
CA SER A 5 -22.04 6.08 -3.19
C SER A 5 -22.59 4.94 -4.05
N GLU A 6 -22.15 4.84 -5.30
CA GLU A 6 -22.45 3.68 -6.18
C GLU A 6 -22.02 2.33 -5.59
N PHE A 7 -21.09 2.32 -4.62
CA PHE A 7 -20.62 1.11 -3.95
C PHE A 7 -21.38 0.79 -2.65
N GLY A 8 -22.42 1.55 -2.29
CA GLY A 8 -23.22 1.46 -1.06
C GLY A 8 -22.68 2.36 0.05
N SER A 9 -23.01 2.02 1.31
CA SER A 9 -22.61 2.82 2.47
C SER A 9 -21.12 2.73 2.77
N HIS A 10 -20.52 3.87 3.11
CA HIS A 10 -19.07 4.06 3.37
C HIS A 10 -18.81 4.68 4.74
N ILE A 11 -17.61 4.44 5.25
CA ILE A 11 -17.13 5.05 6.50
C ILE A 11 -16.44 6.38 6.16
N SER A 12 -17.13 7.50 6.39
CA SER A 12 -16.62 8.84 6.06
C SER A 12 -15.28 9.15 6.71
N LEU A 13 -15.10 8.76 7.99
CA LEU A 13 -13.83 8.95 8.70
C LEU A 13 -12.63 8.31 7.97
N TYR A 14 -12.80 7.12 7.39
CA TYR A 14 -11.70 6.47 6.65
C TYR A 14 -11.37 7.25 5.38
N ARG A 15 -12.40 7.67 4.65
CA ARG A 15 -12.25 8.50 3.45
C ARG A 15 -11.50 9.80 3.73
N ASP A 16 -11.92 10.52 4.77
CA ASP A 16 -11.33 11.80 5.16
C ASP A 16 -9.86 11.63 5.57
N ARG A 17 -9.55 10.57 6.31
CA ARG A 17 -8.17 10.26 6.71
C ARG A 17 -7.30 9.85 5.52
N ILE A 18 -7.82 9.08 4.56
CA ILE A 18 -7.09 8.73 3.34
C ILE A 18 -6.85 9.99 2.49
N LYS A 19 -7.86 10.84 2.35
CA LYS A 19 -7.73 12.14 1.68
C LYS A 19 -6.63 12.97 2.32
N GLN A 20 -6.61 13.08 3.66
CA GLN A 20 -5.58 13.83 4.37
C GLN A 20 -4.17 13.28 4.08
N VAL A 21 -3.98 11.95 4.07
CA VAL A 21 -2.69 11.31 3.74
C VAL A 21 -2.23 11.68 2.33
N ILE A 22 -3.15 11.73 1.35
CA ILE A 22 -2.85 12.12 -0.03
C ILE A 22 -2.47 13.61 -0.09
N GLU A 23 -3.22 14.47 0.58
CA GLU A 23 -2.94 15.92 0.64
C GLU A 23 -1.59 16.21 1.32
N ASP A 24 -1.28 15.52 2.41
CA ASP A 24 0.01 15.63 3.09
C ASP A 24 1.16 15.20 2.18
N SER A 25 0.95 14.15 1.36
CA SER A 25 1.93 13.73 0.36
C SER A 25 2.16 14.81 -0.69
N LEU A 26 1.09 15.41 -1.22
CA LEU A 26 1.16 16.46 -2.23
C LEU A 26 1.78 17.77 -1.69
N ASN A 27 1.61 18.06 -0.40
CA ASN A 27 2.21 19.22 0.25
C ASN A 27 3.73 19.02 0.44
N GLU A 28 4.16 17.82 0.77
CA GLU A 28 5.57 17.47 0.95
C GLU A 28 6.28 17.22 -0.39
N HIS A 29 5.61 16.53 -1.30
CA HIS A 29 6.11 16.16 -2.62
C HIS A 29 5.11 16.59 -3.70
N PRO A 30 5.28 17.80 -4.30
CA PRO A 30 4.36 18.30 -5.32
C PRO A 30 4.16 17.35 -6.52
N ASN A 31 5.17 16.54 -6.85
CA ASN A 31 5.09 15.39 -7.74
C ASN A 31 4.89 14.12 -6.90
N SER A 32 3.66 13.68 -6.71
CA SER A 32 3.36 12.47 -5.94
C SER A 32 2.94 11.31 -6.82
N MET A 33 3.53 10.14 -6.57
CA MET A 33 3.03 8.86 -7.11
C MET A 33 2.21 8.18 -6.02
N ILE A 34 0.92 8.00 -6.29
CA ILE A 34 0.00 7.27 -5.42
C ILE A 34 -0.21 5.88 -6.02
N LEU A 35 0.01 4.86 -5.22
CA LEU A 35 -0.08 3.47 -5.65
C LEU A 35 -1.10 2.71 -4.80
N ARG A 36 -2.09 2.11 -5.45
CA ARG A 36 -2.94 1.12 -4.81
C ARG A 36 -2.28 -0.25 -4.86
N VAL A 37 -2.25 -0.93 -3.71
CA VAL A 37 -1.74 -2.30 -3.56
C VAL A 37 -2.72 -3.09 -2.70
N ASP A 38 -2.94 -4.34 -3.05
CA ASP A 38 -3.73 -5.27 -2.24
C ASP A 38 -2.79 -6.36 -1.70
N LEU A 39 -2.77 -6.52 -0.37
CA LEU A 39 -2.00 -7.55 0.34
C LEU A 39 -2.93 -8.66 0.81
N HIS A 40 -2.59 -9.90 0.52
CA HIS A 40 -3.38 -11.06 0.86
C HIS A 40 -2.66 -11.94 1.88
N ASP A 41 -3.43 -12.53 2.79
CA ASP A 41 -2.92 -13.61 3.60
C ASP A 41 -2.72 -14.88 2.73
N PRO A 42 -1.79 -15.77 3.07
CA PRO A 42 -1.60 -17.03 2.35
C PRO A 42 -2.87 -17.86 2.30
N ILE A 43 -3.06 -18.57 1.18
CA ILE A 43 -4.15 -19.53 1.00
C ILE A 43 -3.73 -20.83 1.65
N ASP A 44 -4.26 -21.14 2.80
CA ASP A 44 -4.03 -22.37 3.58
C ASP A 44 -2.56 -22.79 3.81
N THR A 45 -2.30 -23.25 5.00
CA THR A 45 -1.01 -23.78 5.42
C THR A 45 -0.62 -25.07 4.69
N GLU A 46 -1.54 -25.70 3.95
CA GLU A 46 -1.32 -26.92 3.17
C GLU A 46 -0.51 -26.68 1.89
N GLU A 47 -0.54 -25.47 1.30
CA GLU A 47 0.34 -25.15 0.16
C GLU A 47 1.77 -24.78 0.57
N ILE A 48 2.01 -24.54 1.86
CA ILE A 48 3.36 -24.44 2.39
C ILE A 48 3.78 -25.84 2.83
N ASP A 49 4.29 -26.62 1.91
CA ASP A 49 4.81 -27.99 2.09
C ASP A 49 5.92 -28.11 3.15
N ASN A 50 6.07 -27.10 3.99
CA ASN A 50 7.08 -27.05 5.03
C ASN A 50 6.42 -26.84 6.40
N PRO A 51 6.28 -27.90 7.22
CA PRO A 51 5.69 -27.82 8.55
C PRO A 51 6.43 -26.89 9.52
N PHE A 52 7.65 -26.44 9.15
CA PHE A 52 8.45 -25.50 9.95
C PHE A 52 8.11 -24.02 9.67
N PHE A 53 7.31 -23.72 8.64
CA PHE A 53 6.90 -22.34 8.31
C PHE A 53 5.41 -22.13 8.56
N GLN A 54 5.08 -21.60 9.73
CA GLN A 54 3.72 -21.08 9.98
C GLN A 54 3.68 -19.57 9.71
N PRO A 55 2.85 -19.12 8.76
CA PRO A 55 2.69 -17.69 8.49
C PRO A 55 2.19 -16.93 9.72
N ARG A 56 2.79 -15.78 10.02
CA ARG A 56 2.36 -14.87 11.09
C ARG A 56 1.20 -13.99 10.63
N VAL A 57 0.01 -14.57 10.52
CA VAL A 57 -1.21 -13.90 10.04
C VAL A 57 -2.01 -13.24 11.16
N ASP A 58 -1.35 -12.61 12.10
CA ASP A 58 -1.96 -11.88 13.21
C ASP A 58 -2.29 -10.42 12.86
N SER A 59 -2.92 -9.70 13.78
CA SER A 59 -3.30 -8.28 13.62
C SER A 59 -2.11 -7.32 13.48
N ALA A 60 -0.90 -7.75 13.89
CA ALA A 60 0.32 -6.97 13.77
C ALA A 60 0.99 -7.11 12.38
N ALA A 61 0.54 -8.01 11.51
CA ALA A 61 1.13 -8.24 10.18
C ALA A 61 1.25 -6.95 9.37
N ILE A 62 0.20 -6.13 9.34
CA ILE A 62 0.20 -4.86 8.61
C ILE A 62 1.18 -3.83 9.20
N SER A 63 1.37 -3.83 10.52
CA SER A 63 2.35 -2.96 11.18
C SER A 63 3.78 -3.40 10.89
N ARG A 64 4.04 -4.71 10.88
CA ARG A 64 5.34 -5.27 10.45
C ARG A 64 5.64 -4.93 9.00
N PHE A 65 4.64 -5.05 8.11
CA PHE A 65 4.77 -4.65 6.71
C PHE A 65 5.18 -3.19 6.55
N THR A 66 4.45 -2.27 7.18
CA THR A 66 4.75 -0.84 7.05
C THR A 66 6.14 -0.48 7.60
N SER A 67 6.55 -1.12 8.69
CA SER A 67 7.90 -0.96 9.25
C SER A 67 8.97 -1.52 8.33
N ALA A 68 8.77 -2.72 7.77
CA ALA A 68 9.70 -3.33 6.82
C ALA A 68 9.83 -2.51 5.53
N LEU A 69 8.71 -2.00 4.99
CA LEU A 69 8.74 -1.16 3.79
C LEU A 69 9.48 0.15 4.04
N LYS A 70 9.24 0.82 5.18
CA LYS A 70 10.00 2.02 5.57
C LYS A 70 11.49 1.74 5.64
N ALA A 71 11.90 0.66 6.29
CA ALA A 71 13.32 0.29 6.39
C ALA A 71 13.96 0.05 5.02
N LYS A 72 13.24 -0.59 4.08
CA LYS A 72 13.71 -0.81 2.71
C LYS A 72 13.87 0.50 1.92
N LEU A 73 12.94 1.44 2.07
CA LEU A 73 13.03 2.75 1.43
C LEU A 73 14.19 3.59 1.99
N GLU A 74 14.41 3.56 3.30
CA GLU A 74 15.56 4.24 3.90
C GLU A 74 16.89 3.62 3.45
N HIS A 75 16.96 2.31 3.35
CA HIS A 75 18.15 1.63 2.81
C HIS A 75 18.39 1.99 1.33
N ASP A 76 17.35 1.99 0.50
CA ASP A 76 17.43 2.41 -0.92
C ASP A 76 17.89 3.87 -1.05
N LYS A 77 17.34 4.76 -0.22
CA LYS A 77 17.78 6.15 -0.13
C LYS A 77 19.26 6.23 0.21
N HIS A 78 19.72 5.50 1.25
CA HIS A 78 21.11 5.49 1.65
C HIS A 78 22.04 5.06 0.51
N ILE A 79 21.69 3.99 -0.22
CA ILE A 79 22.47 3.53 -1.38
C ILE A 79 22.49 4.61 -2.49
N LYS A 80 21.36 5.24 -2.77
CA LYS A 80 21.26 6.26 -3.81
C LYS A 80 22.05 7.53 -3.48
N THR A 81 22.04 7.97 -2.22
CA THR A 81 22.81 9.16 -1.77
C THR A 81 24.33 8.97 -1.83
N GLN A 82 24.83 7.71 -1.87
CA GLN A 82 26.26 7.45 -2.13
C GLN A 82 26.66 7.72 -3.60
N ARG A 83 25.72 7.91 -4.50
CA ARG A 83 25.98 8.23 -5.92
C ARG A 83 26.15 9.75 -6.05
N LYS A 84 27.24 10.18 -6.67
CA LYS A 84 27.55 11.61 -6.87
C LYS A 84 26.52 12.39 -7.69
N ASP A 85 25.74 11.70 -8.52
CA ASP A 85 24.73 12.24 -9.41
C ASP A 85 23.30 12.22 -8.82
N TRP A 86 23.13 11.76 -7.56
CA TRP A 86 21.82 11.72 -6.93
C TRP A 86 21.56 12.98 -6.12
N PRO A 87 20.58 13.83 -6.49
CA PRO A 87 20.26 15.04 -5.72
C PRO A 87 19.66 14.70 -4.35
N ASP A 88 20.08 15.38 -3.30
CA ASP A 88 19.51 15.24 -1.94
C ASP A 88 18.00 15.50 -1.88
N THR A 89 17.47 16.27 -2.81
CA THR A 89 16.03 16.56 -2.92
C THR A 89 15.17 15.38 -3.35
N ARG A 90 15.76 14.30 -3.89
CA ARG A 90 15.07 13.11 -4.30
C ARG A 90 14.90 12.08 -3.18
N HIS A 91 14.37 12.51 -2.04
CA HIS A 91 13.93 11.59 -0.98
C HIS A 91 12.43 11.37 -1.08
N SER A 92 11.95 10.29 -0.48
CA SER A 92 10.52 9.97 -0.42
C SER A 92 10.16 9.55 0.99
N THR A 93 9.37 10.36 1.66
CA THR A 93 8.70 9.95 2.89
C THR A 93 7.53 9.03 2.52
N LEU A 94 7.52 7.81 3.08
CA LEU A 94 6.38 6.91 2.88
C LEU A 94 5.18 7.40 3.68
N ARG A 95 4.16 7.86 2.98
CA ARG A 95 2.82 8.06 3.54
C ARG A 95 1.91 6.95 3.06
N TYR A 96 1.01 6.49 3.92
CA TYR A 96 0.15 5.36 3.61
C TYR A 96 -1.17 5.40 4.38
N ALA A 97 -2.16 4.75 3.81
CA ALA A 97 -3.35 4.32 4.51
C ALA A 97 -3.69 2.88 4.08
N TRP A 98 -4.30 2.14 4.99
CA TRP A 98 -4.76 0.78 4.71
C TRP A 98 -6.13 0.53 5.31
N VAL A 99 -6.88 -0.34 4.63
CA VAL A 99 -8.19 -0.83 5.06
C VAL A 99 -8.14 -2.35 5.05
N ARG A 100 -8.59 -2.97 6.13
CA ARG A 100 -8.73 -4.43 6.26
C ARG A 100 -10.11 -4.86 5.78
N GLU A 101 -10.14 -5.90 4.97
CA GLU A 101 -11.36 -6.52 4.47
C GLU A 101 -11.26 -8.04 4.53
N TYR A 102 -12.40 -8.71 4.38
CA TYR A 102 -12.48 -10.16 4.29
C TYR A 102 -13.17 -10.57 3.00
N THR A 103 -12.66 -11.62 2.36
CA THR A 103 -13.32 -12.28 1.24
C THR A 103 -14.58 -13.02 1.72
N LYS A 104 -15.42 -13.45 0.79
CA LYS A 104 -16.57 -14.33 1.10
C LYS A 104 -16.17 -15.61 1.84
N ASN A 105 -14.96 -16.08 1.63
CA ASN A 105 -14.41 -17.29 2.26
C ASN A 105 -13.69 -16.99 3.58
N GLY A 106 -13.88 -15.78 4.17
CA GLY A 106 -13.29 -15.40 5.44
C GLY A 106 -11.80 -15.07 5.40
N LYS A 107 -11.16 -15.00 4.23
CA LYS A 107 -9.75 -14.66 4.12
C LYS A 107 -9.54 -13.16 4.25
N ARG A 108 -8.61 -12.79 5.11
CA ARG A 108 -8.23 -11.39 5.34
C ARG A 108 -7.37 -10.87 4.19
N HIS A 109 -7.61 -9.65 3.82
CA HIS A 109 -6.75 -8.90 2.92
C HIS A 109 -6.77 -7.41 3.27
N TYR A 110 -5.75 -6.69 2.80
CA TYR A 110 -5.63 -5.27 3.01
C TYR A 110 -5.59 -4.55 1.68
N HIS A 111 -6.40 -3.50 1.56
CA HIS A 111 -6.27 -2.52 0.49
C HIS A 111 -5.43 -1.36 0.99
N LEU A 112 -4.38 -1.01 0.27
CA LEU A 112 -3.48 0.07 0.64
C LEU A 112 -3.48 1.20 -0.39
N ILE A 113 -3.32 2.41 0.11
CA ILE A 113 -2.83 3.57 -0.62
C ILE A 113 -1.44 3.86 -0.10
N LEU A 114 -0.45 3.81 -0.98
CA LEU A 114 0.95 4.12 -0.70
C LEU A 114 1.33 5.36 -1.51
N CYS A 115 1.88 6.37 -0.84
CA CYS A 115 2.27 7.62 -1.47
C CYS A 115 3.79 7.74 -1.46
N PHE A 116 4.36 8.08 -2.61
CA PHE A 116 5.78 8.23 -2.83
C PHE A 116 6.09 9.55 -3.54
N ASN A 117 7.28 10.08 -3.34
CA ASN A 117 7.81 11.13 -4.19
C ASN A 117 8.06 10.56 -5.61
N GLN A 118 7.35 11.11 -6.61
CA GLN A 118 7.48 10.69 -8.01
C GLN A 118 8.90 10.93 -8.56
N ASP A 119 9.61 11.95 -8.07
CA ASP A 119 10.96 12.28 -8.52
C ASP A 119 11.99 11.26 -8.02
N ALA A 120 11.69 10.56 -6.91
CA ALA A 120 12.49 9.45 -6.40
C ALA A 120 12.06 8.10 -7.01
N TYR A 121 10.76 7.92 -7.28
CA TYR A 121 10.15 6.66 -7.69
C TYR A 121 9.08 6.88 -8.75
N TYR A 122 9.49 7.04 -10.01
CA TYR A 122 8.55 7.23 -11.13
C TYR A 122 7.88 5.95 -11.59
N HIS A 123 8.62 4.83 -11.56
CA HIS A 123 8.14 3.52 -11.97
C HIS A 123 8.02 2.57 -10.79
N VAL A 124 6.98 1.75 -10.80
CA VAL A 124 6.82 0.66 -9.83
C VAL A 124 7.90 -0.41 -10.04
N GLY A 125 8.33 -0.56 -11.28
CA GLY A 125 9.32 -1.55 -11.72
C GLY A 125 8.71 -2.93 -11.96
N ASP A 126 9.56 -3.83 -12.42
CA ASP A 126 9.22 -5.23 -12.67
C ASP A 126 9.31 -6.02 -11.36
N TYR A 127 8.74 -7.21 -11.35
CA TYR A 127 8.98 -8.19 -10.31
C TYR A 127 10.23 -9.01 -10.65
N ASP A 128 11.37 -8.47 -10.26
CA ASP A 128 12.68 -9.14 -10.35
C ASP A 128 13.38 -9.00 -9.01
N LEU A 129 13.54 -10.10 -8.29
CA LEU A 129 14.13 -10.11 -6.94
C LEU A 129 15.59 -9.64 -6.91
N ASN A 130 16.29 -9.64 -8.05
CA ASN A 130 17.66 -9.13 -8.17
C ASN A 130 17.71 -7.60 -8.33
N ARG A 131 16.55 -6.95 -8.47
CA ARG A 131 16.45 -5.49 -8.65
C ARG A 131 15.72 -4.84 -7.49
N ASN A 132 16.27 -3.74 -7.00
CA ASN A 132 15.64 -2.96 -5.94
C ASN A 132 14.61 -1.98 -6.53
N THR A 133 13.41 -2.48 -6.84
CA THR A 133 12.28 -1.69 -7.35
C THR A 133 11.23 -1.48 -6.28
N ILE A 134 10.31 -0.52 -6.46
CA ILE A 134 9.16 -0.34 -5.54
C ILE A 134 8.37 -1.65 -5.41
N ARG A 135 8.16 -2.35 -6.53
CA ARG A 135 7.44 -3.64 -6.55
C ARG A 135 8.14 -4.69 -5.68
N THR A 136 9.44 -4.86 -5.84
CA THR A 136 10.19 -5.84 -5.05
C THR A 136 10.29 -5.45 -3.58
N MET A 137 10.44 -4.16 -3.27
CA MET A 137 10.44 -3.68 -1.88
C MET A 137 9.10 -3.95 -1.19
N ILE A 138 7.97 -3.64 -1.83
CA ILE A 138 6.62 -3.90 -1.29
C ILE A 138 6.42 -5.42 -1.11
N THR A 139 6.73 -6.22 -2.12
CA THR A 139 6.51 -7.66 -2.07
C THR A 139 7.37 -8.31 -0.99
N THR A 140 8.67 -8.02 -0.97
CA THR A 140 9.57 -8.58 0.06
C THR A 140 9.23 -8.10 1.47
N ALA A 141 8.70 -6.87 1.63
CA ALA A 141 8.22 -6.38 2.92
C ALA A 141 7.01 -7.17 3.43
N TRP A 142 6.07 -7.54 2.53
CA TRP A 142 4.90 -8.32 2.93
C TRP A 142 5.27 -9.75 3.33
N TYR A 143 6.06 -10.44 2.50
CA TYR A 143 6.54 -11.79 2.82
C TYR A 143 7.35 -11.81 4.13
N SER A 144 8.22 -10.84 4.35
CA SER A 144 8.93 -10.67 5.62
C SER A 144 8.00 -10.44 6.81
N ALA A 145 6.93 -9.64 6.63
CA ALA A 145 5.94 -9.39 7.68
C ALA A 145 5.18 -10.65 8.09
N LEU A 146 4.94 -11.53 7.12
CA LEU A 146 4.31 -12.83 7.35
C LEU A 146 5.29 -13.90 7.86
N GLY A 147 6.61 -13.65 7.79
CA GLY A 147 7.64 -14.60 8.19
C GLY A 147 7.75 -15.82 7.27
N ILE A 148 7.38 -15.68 6.00
CA ILE A 148 7.42 -16.75 5.01
C ILE A 148 8.49 -16.45 3.94
N PRO A 149 9.08 -17.48 3.33
CA PRO A 149 9.98 -17.32 2.19
C PRO A 149 9.27 -16.60 1.04
N ILE A 150 10.01 -15.78 0.32
CA ILE A 150 9.48 -15.19 -0.89
C ILE A 150 9.50 -16.23 -2.01
N ASP A 151 8.36 -16.39 -2.67
CA ASP A 151 8.28 -17.19 -3.88
C ASP A 151 8.54 -16.36 -5.14
N SER A 152 8.81 -17.01 -6.25
CA SER A 152 9.08 -16.36 -7.53
C SER A 152 7.85 -15.67 -8.13
N SER A 153 6.66 -15.94 -7.62
CA SER A 153 5.39 -15.41 -8.17
C SER A 153 4.92 -14.13 -7.50
N GLY A 154 5.29 -13.91 -6.22
CA GLY A 154 4.83 -12.75 -5.43
C GLY A 154 3.30 -12.64 -5.29
N LYS A 155 2.57 -13.74 -5.41
CA LYS A 155 1.10 -13.79 -5.52
C LYS A 155 0.33 -13.12 -4.36
N LEU A 156 0.96 -13.01 -3.18
CA LEU A 156 0.32 -12.39 -2.02
C LEU A 156 0.24 -10.86 -2.11
N VAL A 157 0.86 -10.27 -3.14
CA VAL A 157 0.81 -8.84 -3.40
C VAL A 157 0.22 -8.60 -4.79
N ASN A 158 -0.98 -8.04 -4.84
CA ASN A 158 -1.66 -7.73 -6.08
C ASN A 158 -1.59 -6.23 -6.38
N TYR A 159 -1.31 -5.89 -7.63
CA TYR A 159 -1.30 -4.54 -8.17
C TYR A 159 -2.50 -4.39 -9.11
N PRO A 160 -3.62 -3.82 -8.65
CA PRO A 160 -4.82 -3.69 -9.46
C PRO A 160 -4.55 -2.89 -10.75
N PRO A 161 -5.21 -3.22 -11.86
CA PRO A 161 -5.16 -2.40 -13.07
C PRO A 161 -5.53 -0.95 -12.76
N ASN A 162 -4.82 -0.01 -13.38
CA ASN A 162 -5.01 1.44 -13.18
C ASN A 162 -4.86 1.86 -11.71
N GLY A 163 -4.03 1.14 -10.92
CA GLY A 163 -3.80 1.44 -9.51
C GLY A 163 -2.68 2.45 -9.26
N LYS A 164 -2.04 3.03 -10.29
CA LYS A 164 -1.00 4.05 -10.18
C LYS A 164 -1.52 5.40 -10.66
N TYR A 165 -1.42 6.41 -9.80
CA TYR A 165 -1.86 7.79 -10.06
C TYR A 165 -0.66 8.72 -9.89
N LEU A 166 -0.40 9.56 -10.89
CA LEU A 166 0.65 10.56 -10.87
C LEU A 166 0.00 11.92 -10.67
N LEU A 167 0.13 12.47 -9.47
CA LEU A 167 -0.51 13.69 -9.05
C LEU A 167 0.49 14.85 -9.01
N ASN A 168 0.11 15.96 -9.63
CA ASN A 168 0.73 17.27 -9.47
C ASN A 168 -0.33 18.33 -9.73
N ARG A 169 -0.56 19.21 -8.76
CA ARG A 169 -1.60 20.27 -8.83
C ARG A 169 -1.42 21.25 -10.00
N LYS A 170 -0.23 21.30 -10.60
CA LYS A 170 0.07 22.17 -11.76
C LYS A 170 -0.21 21.52 -13.12
N ARG A 171 -0.62 20.24 -13.15
CA ARG A 171 -0.93 19.55 -14.41
C ARG A 171 -2.39 19.72 -14.78
N ASP A 172 -2.69 19.88 -16.05
CA ASP A 172 -4.04 20.07 -16.58
C ASP A 172 -5.00 18.91 -16.25
N ASN A 173 -4.45 17.69 -16.11
CA ASN A 173 -5.23 16.49 -15.78
C ASN A 173 -5.33 16.20 -14.27
N PHE A 174 -4.93 17.13 -13.41
CA PHE A 174 -4.92 16.89 -11.96
C PHE A 174 -6.30 16.54 -11.42
N GLU A 175 -7.33 17.33 -11.72
CA GLU A 175 -8.68 17.14 -11.21
C GLU A 175 -9.26 15.78 -11.62
N GLN A 176 -9.06 15.37 -12.87
CA GLN A 176 -9.53 14.08 -13.35
C GLN A 176 -8.80 12.93 -12.65
N THR A 177 -7.46 13.00 -12.59
CA THR A 177 -6.65 11.95 -11.94
C THR A 177 -6.96 11.85 -10.44
N TYR A 178 -7.19 12.99 -9.78
CA TYR A 178 -7.57 13.04 -8.38
C TYR A 178 -8.98 12.45 -8.15
N SER A 179 -9.93 12.77 -9.02
CA SER A 179 -11.28 12.21 -8.98
C SER A 179 -11.25 10.68 -9.15
N ASP A 180 -10.49 10.17 -10.12
CA ASP A 180 -10.34 8.73 -10.35
C ASP A 180 -9.72 8.02 -9.13
N LEU A 181 -8.74 8.64 -8.50
CA LEU A 181 -8.17 8.15 -7.25
C LEU A 181 -9.21 8.14 -6.12
N MET A 182 -10.00 9.20 -5.96
CA MET A 182 -11.02 9.28 -4.90
C MET A 182 -12.15 8.28 -5.11
N ASN A 183 -12.54 7.97 -6.33
CA ASN A 183 -13.47 6.87 -6.64
C ASN A 183 -12.89 5.51 -6.18
N ARG A 184 -11.58 5.32 -6.32
CA ARG A 184 -10.90 4.11 -5.81
C ARG A 184 -10.87 4.08 -4.28
N VAL A 185 -10.71 5.22 -3.63
CA VAL A 185 -10.79 5.38 -2.17
C VAL A 185 -12.19 5.04 -1.68
N ASP A 186 -13.23 5.52 -2.36
CA ASP A 186 -14.62 5.22 -2.03
C ASP A 186 -14.87 3.71 -2.07
N TYR A 187 -14.37 3.00 -3.09
CA TYR A 187 -14.46 1.54 -3.13
C TYR A 187 -13.82 0.86 -1.90
N MET A 188 -12.70 1.37 -1.38
CA MET A 188 -12.00 0.79 -0.22
C MET A 188 -12.74 1.07 1.10
N THR A 189 -13.51 2.14 1.20
CA THR A 189 -14.14 2.59 2.46
C THR A 189 -15.55 2.03 2.69
N LYS A 190 -16.06 1.18 1.79
CA LYS A 190 -17.38 0.52 1.90
C LYS A 190 -17.52 -0.28 3.20
N VAL A 191 -18.70 -0.24 3.81
CA VAL A 191 -18.99 -0.91 5.10
C VAL A 191 -19.07 -2.43 4.96
N ARG A 192 -19.72 -2.92 3.90
CA ARG A 192 -20.17 -4.31 3.74
C ARG A 192 -19.10 -5.40 3.82
N THR A 193 -17.82 -5.05 3.65
CA THR A 193 -16.70 -6.01 3.64
C THR A 193 -15.86 -5.97 4.92
N LYS A 194 -16.31 -5.20 5.92
CA LYS A 194 -15.60 -5.03 7.18
C LYS A 194 -16.26 -5.79 8.31
N ILE A 195 -15.47 -6.49 9.09
CA ILE A 195 -15.92 -7.11 10.35
C ILE A 195 -15.66 -6.09 11.46
N VAL A 196 -16.71 -5.70 12.16
CA VAL A 196 -16.63 -4.77 13.28
C VAL A 196 -16.79 -5.57 14.58
N GLY A 197 -15.95 -5.27 15.58
CA GLY A 197 -16.08 -5.89 16.91
C GLY A 197 -15.27 -7.18 17.10
N ASP A 198 -14.41 -7.56 16.15
CA ASP A 198 -13.50 -8.69 16.26
C ASP A 198 -12.20 -8.40 17.07
N GLY A 199 -12.11 -7.20 17.65
CA GLY A 199 -10.93 -6.76 18.42
C GLY A 199 -9.80 -6.18 17.56
N ASP A 200 -9.85 -6.35 16.25
CA ASP A 200 -8.83 -5.88 15.32
C ASP A 200 -9.21 -4.57 14.63
N ARG A 201 -8.21 -3.77 14.29
CA ARG A 201 -8.44 -2.52 13.55
C ARG A 201 -8.75 -2.80 12.08
N ASN A 202 -9.80 -2.15 11.56
CA ASN A 202 -10.15 -2.18 10.14
C ASN A 202 -9.46 -1.08 9.32
N PHE A 203 -8.78 -0.15 9.97
CA PHE A 203 -8.15 1.00 9.34
C PHE A 203 -6.90 1.44 10.08
N GLY A 204 -5.92 1.95 9.32
CA GLY A 204 -4.77 2.68 9.84
C GLY A 204 -4.12 3.54 8.77
N CYS A 205 -3.42 4.59 9.19
CA CYS A 205 -2.69 5.48 8.28
C CYS A 205 -1.43 6.03 8.94
N SER A 206 -0.51 6.55 8.13
CA SER A 206 0.61 7.41 8.58
C SER A 206 0.07 8.71 9.16
N ARG A 207 0.86 9.30 10.04
CA ARG A 207 0.63 10.65 10.58
C ARG A 207 1.36 11.68 9.75
#